data_f9ed613e0c6b7e298b67fec43b9ac00c
#
_entry.id   f9ed613e0c6b7e298b67fec43b9ac00c
#
_cell.length_a   1.000
_cell.length_b   1.000
_cell.length_c   1.000
_cell.angle_alpha   90.00
_cell.angle_beta   90.00
_cell.angle_gamma   90.00
#
_symmetry.space_group_name_H-M   'P 1'
#
loop_
_entity.id
_entity.type
_entity.pdbx_description
1 polymer ?
#
loop_
_entity_poly.entity_id
_entity_poly.type
_entity_poly.pdbx_seq_one_letter_code
_entity_poly.pdbx_strand_id
1 'polypeptide(L)'
;MLILTFEDSEEEILNHIVSYVSTGTKAFQVVENARTELRFDGLEIDVAKRLVRKQKQEIYLTFTEFEILHLLARNLGRVFSKEQIYNSVWKEPYFDDYNIVMSHIRNIREKIEDNPSKPIYIQTVWGVGYKFNNKLK
;
A
#
# COMPACT_ATOMS: atom_id res chain seq x y z
N MET A 1 -24.01 -12.62 -8.14
CA MET A 1 -23.70 -12.60 -8.20
C MET A 1 -23.19 -12.50 -7.99
N LEU A 2 -23.11 -12.43 -7.34
CA LEU A 2 -22.85 -12.26 -6.99
C LEU A 2 -22.06 -11.74 -7.17
N ILE A 3 -21.58 -11.22 -7.17
CA ILE A 3 -21.11 -10.75 -7.43
C ILE A 3 -20.20 -10.87 -7.65
N LEU A 4 -19.72 -10.95 -7.63
CA LEU A 4 -18.97 -11.09 -7.69
C LEU A 4 -18.09 -10.90 -8.41
N THR A 5 -17.32 -10.42 -8.93
CA THR A 5 -16.64 -10.53 -9.59
C THR A 5 -15.69 -10.64 -9.42
N PHE A 6 -14.94 -10.23 -9.44
CA PHE A 6 -14.07 -10.42 -9.15
C PHE A 6 -13.25 -10.64 -10.04
N GLU A 7 -12.45 -10.30 -10.69
CA GLU A 7 -11.99 -10.67 -11.40
C GLU A 7 -12.70 -11.60 -11.38
N ASP A 8 -12.80 -12.24 -12.05
CA ASP A 8 -13.66 -13.11 -12.06
C ASP A 8 -13.72 -13.96 -10.96
N SER A 9 -12.72 -14.58 -10.53
CA SER A 9 -12.81 -15.43 -9.42
C SER A 9 -13.19 -14.63 -8.21
N GLU A 10 -12.70 -13.43 -8.12
CA GLU A 10 -13.11 -12.61 -7.02
C GLU A 10 -14.54 -12.22 -7.13
N GLU A 11 -15.00 -12.01 -8.32
CA GLU A 11 -16.37 -11.68 -8.51
C GLU A 11 -17.24 -12.79 -8.05
N GLU A 12 -16.85 -14.02 -8.32
CA GLU A 12 -17.63 -15.12 -7.90
C GLU A 12 -17.69 -15.24 -6.41
N ILE A 13 -16.58 -15.00 -5.75
CA ILE A 13 -16.58 -15.07 -4.31
C ILE A 13 -17.51 -14.02 -3.75
N LEU A 14 -17.49 -12.83 -4.31
CA LEU A 14 -18.38 -11.80 -3.86
C LEU A 14 -19.82 -12.19 -4.07
N ASN A 15 -20.12 -12.81 -5.19
CA ASN A 15 -21.46 -13.22 -5.45
C ASN A 15 -21.93 -14.25 -4.43
N HIS A 16 -21.07 -15.15 -4.04
CA HIS A 16 -21.42 -16.11 -3.03
C HIS A 16 -21.71 -15.40 -1.72
N ILE A 17 -20.90 -14.44 -1.37
CA ILE A 17 -21.12 -13.72 -0.16
C ILE A 17 -22.42 -12.96 -0.22
N VAL A 18 -22.68 -12.37 -1.33
CA VAL A 18 -23.89 -11.60 -1.48
C VAL A 18 -25.12 -12.47 -1.33
N SER A 19 -25.00 -13.71 -1.71
CA SER A 19 -26.17 -14.58 -1.63
C SER A 19 -26.60 -14.80 -0.20
N TYR A 20 -25.76 -14.51 0.75
CA TYR A 20 -26.16 -14.69 2.10
C TYR A 20 -26.71 -13.48 2.64
N VAL A 21 -26.78 -12.65 1.89
CA VAL A 21 -27.27 -11.56 2.04
C VAL A 21 -27.66 -10.93 3.17
N SER A 22 -28.73 -11.07 3.52
CA SER A 22 -29.27 -10.30 4.57
C SER A 22 -28.44 -10.38 5.78
N THR A 23 -27.82 -11.46 6.04
CA THR A 23 -27.02 -11.55 7.23
C THR A 23 -25.64 -11.11 6.96
N GLY A 24 -25.21 -11.15 5.72
CA GLY A 24 -23.84 -10.88 5.43
C GLY A 24 -23.48 -9.45 5.16
N THR A 25 -24.46 -8.62 4.92
CA THR A 25 -24.19 -7.29 4.47
C THR A 25 -23.31 -6.51 5.42
N LYS A 26 -23.67 -6.50 6.68
CA LYS A 26 -22.92 -5.73 7.64
C LYS A 26 -21.53 -6.29 7.84
N ALA A 27 -21.45 -7.60 7.96
CA ALA A 27 -20.15 -8.24 8.14
C ALA A 27 -19.28 -8.02 6.93
N PHE A 28 -19.86 -8.02 5.74
CA PHE A 28 -19.11 -7.79 4.54
C PHE A 28 -18.52 -6.39 4.53
N GLN A 29 -19.29 -5.41 4.96
CA GLN A 29 -18.79 -4.06 5.00
C GLN A 29 -17.65 -3.91 5.99
N VAL A 30 -17.71 -4.59 7.11
CA VAL A 30 -16.64 -4.53 8.09
C VAL A 30 -15.35 -5.10 7.49
N VAL A 31 -15.48 -6.21 6.78
CA VAL A 31 -14.32 -6.81 6.15
C VAL A 31 -13.72 -5.88 5.10
N GLU A 32 -14.59 -5.23 4.35
CA GLU A 32 -14.12 -4.32 3.33
C GLU A 32 -13.40 -3.14 3.95
N ASN A 33 -13.93 -2.61 5.04
CA ASN A 33 -13.27 -1.51 5.71
C ASN A 33 -11.89 -1.93 6.21
N ALA A 34 -11.78 -3.15 6.69
CA ALA A 34 -10.50 -3.64 7.16
C ALA A 34 -9.49 -3.72 6.02
N ARG A 35 -9.95 -3.99 4.80
CA ARG A 35 -9.06 -4.07 3.67
C ARG A 35 -8.55 -2.72 3.22
N THR A 36 -9.28 -1.65 3.53
CA THR A 36 -8.91 -0.34 3.06
C THR A 36 -8.09 0.44 4.07
N GLU A 37 -7.79 -0.17 5.21
CA GLU A 37 -7.01 0.51 6.22
C GLU A 37 -5.81 -0.32 6.59
N LEU A 38 -4.64 0.29 6.54
CA LEU A 38 -3.41 -0.35 6.94
C LEU A 38 -2.88 0.39 8.15
N ARG A 39 -2.65 -0.32 9.23
CA ARG A 39 -2.20 0.30 10.47
C ARG A 39 -0.89 -0.32 10.92
N PHE A 40 0.04 0.56 11.27
CA PHE A 40 1.32 0.14 11.77
C PHE A 40 1.64 1.02 12.97
N ASP A 41 2.71 0.69 13.67
CA ASP A 41 3.09 1.48 14.82
C ASP A 41 3.35 2.92 14.39
N GLY A 42 2.46 3.82 14.77
CA GLY A 42 2.62 5.23 14.48
C GLY A 42 2.23 5.67 13.08
N LEU A 43 1.83 4.75 12.22
CA LEU A 43 1.50 5.11 10.85
C LEU A 43 0.20 4.45 10.44
N GLU A 44 -0.72 5.23 9.87
CA GLU A 44 -2.00 4.72 9.40
C GLU A 44 -2.19 5.14 7.95
N ILE A 45 -2.64 4.22 7.13
CA ILE A 45 -2.90 4.49 5.73
C ILE A 45 -4.34 4.10 5.43
N ASP A 46 -5.15 5.08 5.04
CA ASP A 46 -6.53 4.81 4.63
C ASP A 46 -6.53 4.80 3.12
N VAL A 47 -6.59 3.61 2.54
CA VAL A 47 -6.46 3.47 1.11
C VAL A 47 -7.63 4.09 0.37
N ALA A 48 -8.83 3.91 0.90
CA ALA A 48 -10.02 4.45 0.24
C ALA A 48 -9.98 5.97 0.16
N LYS A 49 -9.50 6.61 1.21
CA LYS A 49 -9.45 8.06 1.24
C LYS A 49 -8.10 8.60 0.80
N ARG A 50 -7.15 7.72 0.52
CA ARG A 50 -5.77 8.08 0.16
C ARG A 50 -5.19 9.03 1.20
N LEU A 51 -5.40 8.69 2.46
CA LEU A 51 -5.02 9.52 3.57
C LEU A 51 -3.99 8.81 4.43
N VAL A 52 -2.94 9.52 4.80
CA VAL A 52 -1.88 8.96 5.63
C VAL A 52 -1.78 9.78 6.90
N ARG A 53 -1.68 9.10 8.04
CA ARG A 53 -1.48 9.79 9.32
C ARG A 53 -0.25 9.23 9.99
N LYS A 54 0.55 10.15 10.51
CA LYS A 54 1.72 9.79 11.31
C LYS A 54 1.50 10.35 12.70
N GLN A 55 1.49 9.49 13.72
CA GLN A 55 1.20 9.92 15.08
C GLN A 55 -0.11 10.70 15.13
N LYS A 56 -1.09 10.19 14.36
CA LYS A 56 -2.44 10.75 14.29
C LYS A 56 -2.54 12.11 13.63
N GLN A 57 -1.49 12.56 12.97
CA GLN A 57 -1.53 13.80 12.22
C GLN A 57 -1.48 13.48 10.74
N GLU A 58 -2.30 14.17 9.97
CA GLU A 58 -2.34 13.93 8.54
C GLU A 58 -1.05 14.36 7.87
N ILE A 59 -0.62 13.56 6.93
CA ILE A 59 0.56 13.84 6.15
C ILE A 59 0.16 13.85 4.69
N TYR A 60 0.55 14.89 3.98
CA TYR A 60 0.23 14.98 2.57
C TYR A 60 1.28 14.30 1.73
N LEU A 61 0.85 13.37 0.90
CA LEU A 61 1.71 12.73 -0.07
C LEU A 61 1.19 13.03 -1.47
N THR A 62 2.09 13.16 -2.43
CA THR A 62 1.67 13.32 -3.81
C THR A 62 1.05 12.01 -4.27
N PHE A 63 0.42 12.04 -5.44
CA PHE A 63 -0.21 10.85 -5.99
C PHE A 63 0.81 9.72 -6.12
N THR A 64 1.96 10.00 -6.72
CA THR A 64 2.98 8.98 -6.93
C THR A 64 3.56 8.46 -5.62
N GLU A 65 3.79 9.36 -4.68
CA GLU A 65 4.29 8.96 -3.37
C GLU A 65 3.33 8.01 -2.68
N PHE A 66 2.04 8.32 -2.75
CA PHE A 66 1.07 7.45 -2.12
C PHE A 66 1.03 6.09 -2.81
N GLU A 67 1.12 6.07 -4.14
CA GLU A 67 1.09 4.81 -4.87
C GLU A 67 2.27 3.93 -4.48
N ILE A 68 3.45 4.51 -4.33
CA ILE A 68 4.62 3.74 -3.93
C ILE A 68 4.46 3.23 -2.51
N LEU A 69 4.06 4.11 -1.59
CA LEU A 69 3.90 3.70 -0.21
C LEU A 69 2.87 2.58 -0.09
N HIS A 70 1.76 2.72 -0.79
CA HIS A 70 0.72 1.71 -0.75
C HIS A 70 1.18 0.38 -1.33
N LEU A 71 1.94 0.43 -2.42
CA LEU A 71 2.46 -0.80 -3.01
C LEU A 71 3.31 -1.56 -2.01
N LEU A 72 4.19 -0.86 -1.33
CA LEU A 72 5.08 -1.52 -0.38
C LEU A 72 4.34 -1.95 0.88
N ALA A 73 3.48 -1.10 1.39
CA ALA A 73 2.80 -1.38 2.65
C ALA A 73 1.80 -2.53 2.57
N ARG A 74 1.18 -2.72 1.41
CA ARG A 74 0.24 -3.84 1.30
C ARG A 74 0.94 -5.17 1.01
N ASN A 75 2.26 -5.13 0.82
CA ASN A 75 3.04 -6.34 0.58
C ASN A 75 4.18 -6.41 1.59
N LEU A 76 3.84 -6.49 2.86
CA LEU A 76 4.82 -6.41 3.93
C LEU A 76 5.97 -7.39 3.75
N GLY A 77 7.17 -6.88 3.89
CA GLY A 77 8.36 -7.71 3.83
C GLY A 77 8.81 -8.09 2.44
N ARG A 78 7.98 -7.83 1.44
CA ARG A 78 8.37 -8.18 0.08
C ARG A 78 9.30 -7.12 -0.48
N VAL A 79 10.38 -7.55 -1.08
CA VAL A 79 11.36 -6.63 -1.64
C VAL A 79 11.00 -6.33 -3.09
N PHE A 80 10.93 -5.06 -3.42
CA PHE A 80 10.66 -4.63 -4.79
C PHE A 80 11.90 -3.92 -5.32
N SER A 81 12.33 -4.28 -6.51
CA SER A 81 13.41 -3.57 -7.15
C SER A 81 12.90 -2.23 -7.66
N LYS A 82 13.80 -1.33 -8.02
CA LYS A 82 13.41 -0.06 -8.60
C LYS A 82 12.57 -0.26 -9.86
N GLU A 83 12.94 -1.24 -10.66
CA GLU A 83 12.21 -1.55 -11.87
C GLU A 83 10.80 -2.01 -11.55
N GLN A 84 10.66 -2.87 -10.55
CA GLN A 84 9.36 -3.38 -10.19
C GLN A 84 8.46 -2.26 -9.66
N ILE A 85 9.02 -1.36 -8.86
CA ILE A 85 8.25 -0.24 -8.36
C ILE A 85 7.82 0.65 -9.52
N TYR A 86 8.74 0.94 -10.42
CA TYR A 86 8.42 1.79 -11.55
C TYR A 86 7.31 1.17 -12.40
N ASN A 87 7.48 -0.10 -12.77
CA ASN A 87 6.48 -0.75 -13.61
C ASN A 87 5.12 -0.80 -12.96
N SER A 88 5.07 -1.00 -11.65
CA SER A 88 3.79 -1.11 -10.94
C SER A 88 3.10 0.24 -10.80
N VAL A 89 3.87 1.28 -10.55
CA VAL A 89 3.29 2.59 -10.24
C VAL A 89 3.07 3.42 -11.50
N TRP A 90 4.06 3.44 -12.39
CA TRP A 90 3.94 4.21 -13.61
C TRP A 90 3.21 3.45 -14.71
N LYS A 91 3.14 2.11 -14.56
CA LYS A 91 2.41 1.26 -15.51
C LYS A 91 2.95 1.36 -16.92
N GLU A 92 4.25 1.47 -17.02
CA GLU A 92 4.91 1.50 -18.30
C GLU A 92 6.31 0.92 -18.12
N PRO A 93 6.95 0.46 -19.17
CA PRO A 93 8.26 -0.17 -19.04
C PRO A 93 9.29 0.78 -18.44
N TYR A 94 10.13 0.25 -17.59
CA TYR A 94 11.17 1.03 -16.95
C TYR A 94 12.26 1.36 -17.97
N PHE A 95 12.70 2.62 -17.98
CA PHE A 95 13.70 2.95 -18.90
C PHE A 95 14.91 3.25 -18.06
N ASP A 96 15.69 3.65 -17.82
CA ASP A 96 16.98 3.86 -17.33
C ASP A 96 17.12 5.01 -16.38
N ASP A 97 16.06 5.55 -15.89
CA ASP A 97 16.16 6.65 -14.96
C ASP A 97 16.03 6.10 -13.55
N TYR A 98 17.16 5.64 -13.03
CA TYR A 98 17.15 5.07 -11.70
C TYR A 98 16.83 6.09 -10.63
N ASN A 99 17.02 7.38 -10.91
CA ASN A 99 16.86 8.39 -9.88
C ASN A 99 15.41 8.71 -9.56
N ILE A 100 14.50 8.46 -10.48
CA ILE A 100 13.14 8.88 -10.26
C ILE A 100 12.51 8.12 -9.10
N VAL A 101 12.71 6.80 -9.02
CA VAL A 101 12.16 6.01 -7.92
C VAL A 101 12.85 6.38 -6.63
N MET A 102 14.17 6.53 -6.67
CA MET A 102 14.94 6.86 -5.47
C MET A 102 14.55 8.21 -4.91
N SER A 103 14.27 9.17 -5.79
CA SER A 103 13.85 10.50 -5.34
C SER A 103 12.51 10.44 -4.63
N HIS A 104 11.58 9.67 -5.17
CA HIS A 104 10.28 9.53 -4.55
C HIS A 104 10.38 8.81 -3.20
N ILE A 105 11.22 7.78 -3.12
CA ILE A 105 11.42 7.08 -1.86
C ILE A 105 11.99 8.05 -0.81
N ARG A 106 12.95 8.87 -1.21
CA ARG A 106 13.51 9.83 -0.28
C ARG A 106 12.45 10.81 0.21
N ASN A 107 11.64 11.31 -0.70
CA ASN A 107 10.60 12.25 -0.31
C ASN A 107 9.58 11.62 0.63
N ILE A 108 9.21 10.37 0.38
CA ILE A 108 8.29 9.67 1.26
C ILE A 108 8.91 9.55 2.65
N ARG A 109 10.17 9.15 2.71
CA ARG A 109 10.85 8.99 3.98
C ARG A 109 10.89 10.29 4.78
N GLU A 110 11.11 11.39 4.09
CA GLU A 110 11.15 12.67 4.78
C GLU A 110 9.81 13.01 5.39
N LYS A 111 8.74 12.46 4.85
CA LYS A 111 7.40 12.77 5.34
C LYS A 111 6.91 11.80 6.40
N ILE A 112 7.30 10.54 6.32
CA ILE A 112 6.76 9.55 7.26
C ILE A 112 7.75 9.02 8.29
N GLU A 113 9.05 9.09 8.03
CA GLU A 113 10.02 8.54 8.98
C GLU A 113 10.40 9.57 10.01
N ASP A 114 10.60 9.13 11.24
CA ASP A 114 11.08 10.03 12.28
C ASP A 114 12.49 10.48 11.94
N ASN A 115 13.30 9.57 11.44
CA ASN A 115 14.66 9.88 11.02
C ASN A 115 14.85 9.28 9.64
N PRO A 116 14.75 10.07 8.59
CA PRO A 116 14.89 9.54 7.23
C PRO A 116 16.19 8.80 6.98
N SER A 117 17.23 9.12 7.74
CA SER A 117 18.52 8.43 7.58
C SER A 117 18.51 7.05 8.20
N LYS A 118 17.57 6.80 9.10
CA LYS A 118 17.41 5.49 9.73
C LYS A 118 15.96 5.09 9.65
N PRO A 119 15.48 4.80 8.46
CA PRO A 119 14.04 4.56 8.26
C PRO A 119 13.60 3.26 8.90
N ILE A 120 12.43 3.29 9.52
CA ILE A 120 11.85 2.09 10.10
C ILE A 120 10.68 1.56 9.29
N TYR A 121 10.04 2.40 8.46
CA TYR A 121 8.92 1.93 7.67
C TYR A 121 9.38 1.42 6.30
N ILE A 122 10.05 2.24 5.52
CA ILE A 122 10.54 1.83 4.21
C ILE A 122 12.04 1.57 4.33
N GLN A 123 12.40 0.31 4.20
CA GLN A 123 13.78 -0.11 4.39
C GLN A 123 14.44 -0.42 3.06
N THR A 124 15.72 -0.11 2.96
CA THR A 124 16.50 -0.41 1.78
C THR A 124 17.09 -1.81 1.95
N VAL A 125 16.97 -2.60 0.89
CA VAL A 125 17.65 -3.89 0.85
C VAL A 125 18.78 -3.69 -0.16
N TRP A 126 19.98 -3.52 0.36
CA TRP A 126 21.11 -3.12 -0.46
C TRP A 126 21.36 -4.08 -1.62
N GLY A 127 21.51 -3.49 -2.79
CA GLY A 127 21.74 -4.28 -4.00
C GLY A 127 20.49 -4.89 -4.58
N VAL A 128 19.34 -4.72 -3.94
CA VAL A 128 18.10 -5.33 -4.40
C VAL A 128 16.99 -4.32 -4.61
N GLY A 129 16.64 -3.58 -3.58
CA GLY A 129 15.54 -2.62 -3.68
C GLY A 129 15.02 -2.17 -2.34
N TYR A 130 13.70 -2.12 -2.22
CA TYR A 130 13.07 -1.57 -1.02
C TYR A 130 11.95 -2.49 -0.55
N LYS A 131 11.67 -2.43 0.73
CA LYS A 131 10.57 -3.19 1.30
C LYS A 131 9.94 -2.40 2.44
N PHE A 132 8.69 -2.74 2.77
CA PHE A 132 8.07 -2.18 3.96
C PHE A 132 8.35 -3.14 5.11
N ASN A 133 8.75 -2.58 6.23
CA ASN A 133 9.16 -3.38 7.38
C ASN A 133 8.01 -4.25 7.86
N ASN A 134 8.21 -5.56 7.89
CA ASN A 134 7.16 -6.49 8.28
C ASN A 134 7.25 -6.88 9.76
N LYS A 135 8.05 -6.16 10.53
CA LYS A 135 8.20 -6.44 11.95
C LYS A 135 7.59 -5.36 12.84
N LEU A 136 6.87 -4.42 12.23
CA LEU A 136 6.20 -3.40 13.00
C LEU A 136 4.91 -3.96 13.58
N LYS A 137 4.52 -3.45 14.72
CA LYS A 137 3.32 -3.92 15.40
C LYS A 137 2.12 -3.04 15.21
#